data_09cda31fe215bdba4a71212d3899a27f
#
_entry.id   09cda31fe215bdba4a71212d3899a27f
#
_cell.length_a   1.000
_cell.length_b   1.000
_cell.length_c   1.000
_cell.angle_alpha   90.00
_cell.angle_beta   90.00
_cell.angle_gamma   90.00
#
_symmetry.space_group_name_H-M   'P 1'
#
loop_
_entity.id
_entity.type
_entity.pdbx_description
1 polymer ?
#
loop_
_entity_poly.entity_id
_entity_poly.type
_entity_poly.pdbx_seq_one_letter_code
_entity_poly.pdbx_strand_id
1 'polypeptide(L)'
;MKITLLVAALSAVLFASAATIEEFNARFGANGRVSFRADENGEPIVDLKDANGLCSVKLRGAHVTDCRFTGDEHPLLFVPKMGYVPVSGPRDFIHGGVPLLWPWFGSSGAPQLGAWRRWLNKVGFSLETQGPFHATARLSLFSVKAVTATADETAIELTLGPCAEVSAYTPGDFVLTYRITLGDHRLGLSLTTRNVGDTTFRYREGYHPYFAVSDCYKLTLAGVDGCRYESDRHLPCDVTHVWQEGPVPEWPGCDLFRFGKERSVLTLTDPVWKREIVLSTTGGRDVVTWCQDVKGASKGTMNIRPEECRDYFCIEPSNFYRESEIALESGESHTLETVISVRPTK
;
A
#
# COMPACT_ATOMS: atom_id res chain seq x y z
N MET A 1 -38.75 7.37 36.63
CA MET A 1 -37.84 8.20 35.82
C MET A 1 -36.46 7.49 35.79
N LYS A 2 -36.18 6.73 34.73
CA LYS A 2 -34.92 6.00 34.56
C LYS A 2 -33.95 6.92 33.82
N ILE A 3 -32.90 7.35 34.51
CA ILE A 3 -31.81 8.11 33.92
C ILE A 3 -30.90 7.08 33.24
N THR A 4 -30.95 7.05 31.91
CA THR A 4 -29.99 6.28 31.11
C THR A 4 -28.71 7.10 31.01
N LEU A 5 -27.67 6.66 31.75
CA LEU A 5 -26.33 7.19 31.57
C LEU A 5 -25.82 6.78 30.19
N LEU A 6 -25.73 7.75 29.29
CA LEU A 6 -25.02 7.62 28.03
C LEU A 6 -23.51 7.72 28.36
N VAL A 7 -22.82 6.59 28.47
CA VAL A 7 -21.35 6.57 28.55
C VAL A 7 -20.84 6.84 27.14
N ALA A 8 -20.53 8.09 26.85
CA ALA A 8 -19.76 8.45 25.68
C ALA A 8 -18.32 7.97 25.91
N ALA A 9 -17.95 6.85 25.30
CA ALA A 9 -16.56 6.41 25.21
C ALA A 9 -15.82 7.42 24.31
N LEU A 10 -15.20 8.43 24.92
CA LEU A 10 -14.21 9.27 24.25
C LEU A 10 -13.00 8.36 23.99
N SER A 11 -12.89 7.82 22.78
CA SER A 11 -11.68 7.14 22.31
C SER A 11 -10.61 8.21 22.12
N ALA A 12 -9.87 8.53 23.17
CA ALA A 12 -8.79 9.49 23.08
C ALA A 12 -7.68 8.87 22.21
N VAL A 13 -7.47 9.42 21.03
CA VAL A 13 -6.37 9.05 20.12
C VAL A 13 -5.02 9.32 20.79
N LEU A 14 -4.11 8.35 20.77
CA LEU A 14 -2.74 8.55 21.22
C LEU A 14 -1.90 9.06 20.05
N PHE A 15 -1.35 10.26 20.19
CA PHE A 15 -0.47 10.85 19.17
C PHE A 15 0.90 10.19 19.23
N ALA A 16 1.31 9.54 18.14
CA ALA A 16 2.55 8.77 18.08
C ALA A 16 3.82 9.61 18.31
N SER A 17 3.76 10.91 18.07
CA SER A 17 4.93 11.81 18.20
C SER A 17 5.37 12.10 19.65
N ALA A 18 4.56 11.77 20.65
CA ALA A 18 4.83 12.06 22.05
C ALA A 18 4.75 10.84 23.00
N ALA A 19 4.26 9.69 22.50
CA ALA A 19 4.05 8.50 23.32
C ALA A 19 5.27 7.58 23.30
N THR A 20 5.60 6.99 24.44
CA THR A 20 6.64 5.96 24.55
C THR A 20 6.12 4.59 24.12
N ILE A 21 7.03 3.66 23.84
CA ILE A 21 6.67 2.26 23.51
C ILE A 21 5.92 1.61 24.68
N GLU A 22 6.30 1.93 25.93
CA GLU A 22 5.62 1.43 27.13
C GLU A 22 4.17 1.93 27.19
N GLU A 23 3.93 3.20 26.88
CA GLU A 23 2.57 3.77 26.84
C GLU A 23 1.72 3.14 25.75
N PHE A 24 2.30 2.88 24.55
CA PHE A 24 1.61 2.14 23.51
C PHE A 24 1.22 0.73 23.97
N ASN A 25 2.14 -0.02 24.56
CA ASN A 25 1.87 -1.37 25.06
C ASN A 25 0.87 -1.38 26.22
N ALA A 26 0.96 -0.41 27.14
CA ALA A 26 0.02 -0.30 28.24
C ALA A 26 -1.42 -0.02 27.78
N ARG A 27 -1.57 0.75 26.70
CA ARG A 27 -2.88 1.17 26.20
C ARG A 27 -3.47 0.25 25.15
N PHE A 28 -2.64 -0.27 24.22
CA PHE A 28 -3.07 -1.00 23.04
C PHE A 28 -2.50 -2.42 22.95
N GLY A 29 -1.54 -2.79 23.81
CA GLY A 29 -1.03 -4.15 23.89
C GLY A 29 -2.14 -5.16 24.22
N ALA A 30 -2.18 -6.29 23.52
CA ALA A 30 -3.22 -7.29 23.68
C ALA A 30 -2.64 -8.71 23.74
N ASN A 31 -2.45 -9.24 24.95
CA ASN A 31 -2.20 -10.66 25.25
C ASN A 31 -1.18 -11.36 24.33
N GLY A 32 -0.08 -10.68 23.98
CA GLY A 32 0.95 -11.20 23.06
C GLY A 32 0.53 -11.23 21.59
N ARG A 33 -0.69 -10.78 21.25
CA ARG A 33 -1.18 -10.68 19.87
C ARG A 33 -0.93 -9.32 19.24
N VAL A 34 -0.89 -8.27 20.05
CA VAL A 34 -0.50 -6.92 19.64
C VAL A 34 0.56 -6.42 20.58
N SER A 35 1.72 -6.06 20.05
CA SER A 35 2.82 -5.51 20.83
C SER A 35 3.54 -4.41 20.04
N PHE A 36 4.00 -3.39 20.74
CA PHE A 36 4.75 -2.29 20.17
C PHE A 36 6.23 -2.40 20.56
N ARG A 37 7.10 -2.08 19.63
CA ARG A 37 8.55 -1.99 19.80
C ARG A 37 9.10 -0.80 19.02
N ALA A 38 10.32 -0.39 19.33
CA ALA A 38 11.05 0.59 18.52
C ALA A 38 11.78 -0.12 17.38
N ASP A 39 11.89 0.55 16.23
CA ASP A 39 12.84 0.17 15.19
C ASP A 39 14.26 0.66 15.53
N GLU A 40 15.22 0.45 14.62
CA GLU A 40 16.60 0.89 14.75
C GLU A 40 16.79 2.42 14.87
N ASN A 41 15.77 3.18 14.48
CA ASN A 41 15.74 4.65 14.56
C ASN A 41 14.92 5.15 15.76
N GLY A 42 14.39 4.24 16.58
CA GLY A 42 13.52 4.57 17.72
C GLY A 42 12.06 4.84 17.33
N GLU A 43 11.66 4.62 16.06
CA GLU A 43 10.29 4.82 15.63
C GLU A 43 9.37 3.63 15.98
N PRO A 44 8.09 3.89 16.33
CA PRO A 44 7.19 2.83 16.74
C PRO A 44 6.83 1.87 15.60
N ILE A 45 6.98 0.57 15.88
CA ILE A 45 6.45 -0.54 15.08
C ILE A 45 5.43 -1.28 15.93
N VAL A 46 4.33 -1.71 15.34
CA VAL A 46 3.40 -2.64 15.95
C VAL A 46 3.51 -4.00 15.26
N ASP A 47 3.59 -5.05 16.06
CA ASP A 47 3.53 -6.44 15.63
C ASP A 47 2.13 -6.99 15.92
N LEU A 48 1.44 -7.43 14.87
CA LEU A 48 0.15 -8.12 14.91
C LEU A 48 0.44 -9.62 14.76
N LYS A 49 -0.02 -10.43 15.70
CA LYS A 49 0.23 -11.87 15.72
C LYS A 49 -1.05 -12.63 16.04
N ASP A 50 -1.26 -13.74 15.36
CA ASP A 50 -2.27 -14.73 15.71
C ASP A 50 -1.76 -16.16 15.45
N ALA A 51 -2.64 -17.16 15.49
CA ALA A 51 -2.27 -18.53 15.16
C ALA A 51 -1.83 -18.71 13.69
N ASN A 52 -2.27 -17.81 12.81
CA ASN A 52 -2.11 -17.90 11.37
C ASN A 52 -0.89 -17.11 10.86
N GLY A 53 -0.26 -16.25 11.67
CA GLY A 53 0.90 -15.51 11.20
C GLY A 53 1.35 -14.33 12.07
N LEU A 54 2.25 -13.56 11.48
CA LEU A 54 2.81 -12.33 12.02
C LEU A 54 2.81 -11.25 10.94
N CYS A 55 2.40 -10.04 11.31
CA CYS A 55 2.48 -8.85 10.45
C CYS A 55 3.07 -7.69 11.26
N SER A 56 4.08 -7.00 10.72
CA SER A 56 4.72 -5.83 11.34
C SER A 56 4.35 -4.56 10.59
N VAL A 57 3.99 -3.50 11.33
CA VAL A 57 3.56 -2.23 10.76
C VAL A 57 4.29 -1.07 11.43
N LYS A 58 5.03 -0.27 10.66
CA LYS A 58 5.57 1.01 11.13
C LYS A 58 4.44 2.04 11.23
N LEU A 59 4.39 2.81 12.31
CA LEU A 59 3.40 3.89 12.42
C LEU A 59 3.70 5.02 11.44
N ARG A 60 4.98 5.26 11.11
CA ARG A 60 5.30 6.16 10.00
C ARG A 60 4.91 5.53 8.68
N GLY A 61 4.06 6.25 7.93
CA GLY A 61 3.51 5.80 6.68
C GLY A 61 2.44 4.71 6.80
N ALA A 62 2.08 4.30 8.03
CA ALA A 62 1.25 3.12 8.29
C ALA A 62 1.75 1.90 7.45
N HIS A 63 3.07 1.77 7.35
CA HIS A 63 3.74 0.89 6.41
C HIS A 63 3.80 -0.55 6.93
N VAL A 64 3.10 -1.46 6.28
CA VAL A 64 3.23 -2.92 6.53
C VAL A 64 4.59 -3.35 6.04
N THR A 65 5.51 -3.65 6.95
CA THR A 65 6.93 -3.91 6.62
C THR A 65 7.26 -5.39 6.45
N ASP A 66 6.53 -6.27 7.11
CA ASP A 66 6.67 -7.72 6.98
C ASP A 66 5.32 -8.39 7.19
N CYS A 67 5.09 -9.49 6.51
CA CYS A 67 3.94 -10.36 6.74
C CYS A 67 4.30 -11.79 6.37
N ARG A 68 4.04 -12.74 7.30
CA ARG A 68 4.32 -14.17 7.15
C ARG A 68 3.18 -14.97 7.70
N PHE A 69 2.70 -15.93 6.95
CA PHE A 69 1.70 -16.88 7.43
C PHE A 69 2.35 -18.12 8.03
N THR A 70 1.75 -18.64 9.09
CA THR A 70 2.20 -19.86 9.76
C THR A 70 2.06 -21.05 8.81
N GLY A 71 3.13 -21.83 8.66
CA GLY A 71 3.15 -22.98 7.75
C GLY A 71 3.58 -22.68 6.33
N ASP A 72 3.67 -21.42 5.93
CA ASP A 72 4.25 -21.05 4.65
C ASP A 72 5.79 -21.07 4.74
N GLU A 73 6.46 -21.70 3.77
CA GLU A 73 7.92 -21.73 3.70
C GLU A 73 8.52 -20.38 3.31
N HIS A 74 7.75 -19.54 2.64
CA HIS A 74 8.19 -18.28 2.08
C HIS A 74 7.37 -17.10 2.64
N PRO A 75 7.99 -15.91 2.84
CA PRO A 75 7.28 -14.73 3.30
C PRO A 75 6.26 -14.26 2.25
N LEU A 76 5.19 -13.59 2.69
CA LEU A 76 4.25 -12.95 1.78
C LEU A 76 4.90 -11.72 1.12
N LEU A 77 5.60 -10.91 1.91
CA LEU A 77 6.16 -9.64 1.47
C LEU A 77 7.68 -9.71 1.34
N PHE A 78 8.17 -9.04 0.33
CA PHE A 78 9.61 -8.83 0.13
C PHE A 78 10.12 -7.77 1.13
N VAL A 79 11.23 -8.11 1.78
CA VAL A 79 11.98 -7.21 2.66
C VAL A 79 13.38 -7.05 2.08
N PRO A 80 13.81 -5.83 1.72
CA PRO A 80 15.15 -5.62 1.16
C PRO A 80 16.26 -6.06 2.12
N LYS A 81 17.32 -6.67 1.62
CA LYS A 81 18.49 -7.07 2.44
C LYS A 81 19.20 -5.90 3.12
N MET A 82 19.07 -4.71 2.53
CA MET A 82 19.58 -3.47 3.15
C MET A 82 18.66 -2.95 4.27
N GLY A 83 17.52 -3.59 4.50
CA GLY A 83 16.49 -3.08 5.41
C GLY A 83 15.76 -1.86 4.88
N TYR A 84 14.91 -1.29 5.74
CA TYR A 84 14.18 -0.08 5.44
C TYR A 84 15.01 1.15 5.79
N VAL A 85 15.70 1.69 4.79
CA VAL A 85 16.51 2.90 4.97
C VAL A 85 15.58 4.08 5.30
N PRO A 86 15.92 4.94 6.26
CA PRO A 86 15.16 6.16 6.55
C PRO A 86 15.02 7.00 5.29
N VAL A 87 13.80 7.50 5.06
CA VAL A 87 13.55 8.44 3.97
C VAL A 87 14.18 9.78 4.34
N SER A 88 15.23 10.18 3.64
CA SER A 88 15.99 11.40 3.91
C SER A 88 15.46 12.62 3.13
N GLY A 89 14.57 12.39 2.16
CA GLY A 89 14.03 13.45 1.36
C GLY A 89 12.76 13.07 0.57
N PRO A 90 12.13 14.07 -0.05
CA PRO A 90 10.86 13.88 -0.76
C PRO A 90 10.95 12.98 -2.00
N ARG A 91 12.16 12.67 -2.46
CA ARG A 91 12.41 11.78 -3.60
C ARG A 91 12.71 10.35 -3.18
N ASP A 92 12.98 10.13 -1.90
CA ASP A 92 13.30 8.81 -1.39
C ASP A 92 12.02 8.01 -1.24
N PHE A 93 12.02 6.81 -1.76
CA PHE A 93 10.92 5.87 -1.69
C PHE A 93 11.37 4.60 -0.97
N ILE A 94 10.57 4.15 -0.03
CA ILE A 94 10.84 2.89 0.68
C ILE A 94 10.33 1.75 -0.19
N HIS A 95 11.23 0.91 -0.68
CA HIS A 95 10.90 -0.32 -1.39
C HIS A 95 10.75 -1.47 -0.40
N GLY A 96 9.82 -2.37 -0.71
CA GLY A 96 9.49 -3.52 0.13
C GLY A 96 8.28 -3.28 1.03
N GLY A 97 7.69 -4.38 1.52
CA GLY A 97 6.46 -4.32 2.31
C GLY A 97 5.26 -3.81 1.51
N VAL A 98 4.41 -2.99 2.13
CA VAL A 98 3.25 -2.34 1.50
C VAL A 98 3.24 -0.85 1.81
N PRO A 99 3.97 -0.02 1.06
CA PRO A 99 3.84 1.43 1.13
C PRO A 99 2.43 1.90 0.77
N LEU A 100 1.95 2.92 1.46
CA LEU A 100 0.68 3.57 1.21
C LEU A 100 0.85 4.76 0.27
N LEU A 101 0.07 4.82 -0.80
CA LEU A 101 0.09 5.88 -1.82
C LEU A 101 -1.16 6.74 -1.66
N TRP A 102 -1.02 7.93 -1.06
CA TRP A 102 -2.11 8.87 -0.82
C TRP A 102 -1.55 10.27 -0.53
N PRO A 103 -2.11 11.39 -1.03
CA PRO A 103 -3.32 11.53 -1.86
C PRO A 103 -3.06 11.59 -3.36
N TRP A 104 -1.91 11.14 -3.84
CA TRP A 104 -1.64 10.92 -5.27
C TRP A 104 -0.73 9.72 -5.49
N PHE A 105 -0.76 9.23 -6.71
CA PHE A 105 0.04 8.10 -7.16
C PHE A 105 1.14 8.59 -8.09
N GLY A 106 2.37 8.06 -7.97
CA GLY A 106 3.47 8.37 -8.87
C GLY A 106 4.17 9.70 -8.58
N SER A 107 4.76 10.28 -9.62
CA SER A 107 5.58 11.48 -9.51
C SER A 107 4.77 12.73 -9.75
N SER A 108 4.93 13.70 -8.87
CA SER A 108 4.52 15.07 -9.14
C SER A 108 5.69 15.87 -9.72
N GLY A 109 5.58 16.35 -10.96
CA GLY A 109 6.39 17.44 -11.47
C GLY A 109 7.90 17.25 -11.62
N ALA A 110 8.45 16.05 -11.72
CA ALA A 110 9.89 15.86 -11.93
C ALA A 110 10.29 16.17 -13.39
N PRO A 111 11.10 17.23 -13.63
CA PRO A 111 11.48 17.67 -14.99
C PRO A 111 12.36 16.67 -15.74
N GLN A 112 12.86 15.62 -15.08
CA GLN A 112 13.92 14.75 -15.58
C GLN A 112 13.44 13.44 -16.22
N LEU A 113 12.13 13.21 -16.29
CA LEU A 113 11.58 11.92 -16.72
C LEU A 113 11.38 11.79 -18.25
N GLY A 114 11.79 12.73 -19.07
CA GLY A 114 11.83 12.60 -20.54
C GLY A 114 10.57 11.98 -21.18
N ALA A 115 10.75 10.82 -21.84
CA ALA A 115 9.67 10.05 -22.48
C ALA A 115 8.66 9.50 -21.46
N TRP A 116 9.13 9.07 -20.29
CA TRP A 116 8.32 8.62 -19.17
C TRP A 116 7.36 9.72 -18.65
N ARG A 117 7.82 10.97 -18.58
CA ARG A 117 6.95 12.11 -18.22
C ARG A 117 5.83 12.32 -19.23
N ARG A 118 6.14 12.26 -20.55
CA ARG A 118 5.12 12.38 -21.58
C ARG A 118 4.08 11.26 -21.49
N TRP A 119 4.53 10.06 -21.22
CA TRP A 119 3.67 8.91 -21.01
C TRP A 119 2.79 9.07 -19.76
N LEU A 120 3.36 9.43 -18.61
CA LEU A 120 2.60 9.69 -17.39
C LEU A 120 1.52 10.77 -17.59
N ASN A 121 1.83 11.86 -18.29
CA ASN A 121 0.85 12.88 -18.63
C ASN A 121 -0.30 12.34 -19.50
N LYS A 122 0.02 11.45 -20.44
CA LYS A 122 -0.96 10.86 -21.33
C LYS A 122 -1.93 9.93 -20.62
N VAL A 123 -1.45 9.14 -19.66
CA VAL A 123 -2.27 8.25 -18.82
C VAL A 123 -2.95 8.98 -17.66
N GLY A 124 -2.88 10.30 -17.63
CA GLY A 124 -3.62 11.12 -16.68
C GLY A 124 -2.96 11.30 -15.32
N PHE A 125 -1.66 10.99 -15.17
CA PHE A 125 -0.92 11.42 -14.00
C PHE A 125 -0.81 12.94 -14.00
N SER A 126 -1.35 13.59 -12.95
CA SER A 126 -1.18 15.03 -12.80
C SER A 126 0.27 15.33 -12.42
N LEU A 127 0.97 16.07 -13.29
CA LEU A 127 2.32 16.57 -13.02
C LEU A 127 2.30 17.94 -12.35
N GLU A 128 1.14 18.43 -11.98
CA GLU A 128 0.94 19.79 -11.44
C GLU A 128 1.26 19.89 -9.94
N THR A 129 1.26 18.75 -9.22
CA THR A 129 1.65 18.74 -7.81
C THR A 129 3.17 18.65 -7.67
N GLN A 130 3.79 19.61 -6.99
CA GLN A 130 5.25 19.65 -6.72
C GLN A 130 5.59 18.89 -5.42
N GLY A 131 4.97 17.76 -5.17
CA GLY A 131 5.14 16.99 -3.95
C GLY A 131 6.08 15.77 -4.08
N PRO A 132 6.26 15.01 -2.99
CA PRO A 132 7.08 13.80 -2.96
C PRO A 132 6.57 12.74 -3.93
N PHE A 133 7.48 11.90 -4.44
CA PHE A 133 7.10 10.72 -5.23
C PHE A 133 6.17 9.80 -4.41
N HIS A 134 5.06 9.36 -4.98
CA HIS A 134 4.03 8.57 -4.30
C HIS A 134 3.43 9.25 -3.05
N ALA A 135 3.32 10.57 -3.10
CA ALA A 135 2.62 11.41 -2.12
C ALA A 135 3.20 11.43 -0.69
N THR A 136 2.40 11.86 0.27
CA THR A 136 2.85 12.28 1.59
C THR A 136 2.44 11.35 2.73
N ALA A 137 1.37 10.55 2.59
CA ALA A 137 0.91 9.66 3.66
C ALA A 137 2.03 8.71 4.12
N ARG A 138 2.83 8.18 3.18
CA ARG A 138 3.97 7.30 3.47
C ARG A 138 5.08 7.96 4.30
N LEU A 139 5.12 9.29 4.38
CA LEU A 139 6.08 10.08 5.16
C LEU A 139 5.53 10.49 6.52
N SER A 140 4.21 10.46 6.67
CA SER A 140 3.50 10.98 7.83
C SER A 140 3.44 9.96 8.97
N LEU A 141 3.46 10.45 10.20
CA LEU A 141 3.32 9.61 11.39
C LEU A 141 1.83 9.43 11.72
N PHE A 142 1.33 8.22 11.60
CA PHE A 142 -0.05 7.88 11.95
C PHE A 142 -0.22 7.69 13.46
N SER A 143 -1.39 8.02 13.95
CA SER A 143 -1.80 7.78 15.33
C SER A 143 -2.57 6.47 15.44
N VAL A 144 -2.41 5.75 16.55
CA VAL A 144 -3.19 4.54 16.86
C VAL A 144 -4.58 4.96 17.33
N LYS A 145 -5.61 4.51 16.62
CA LYS A 145 -7.01 4.76 16.94
C LYS A 145 -7.61 3.62 17.75
N ALA A 146 -7.39 2.39 17.31
CA ALA A 146 -7.93 1.19 17.96
C ALA A 146 -7.09 -0.05 17.64
N VAL A 147 -7.26 -1.06 18.49
CA VAL A 147 -6.71 -2.41 18.32
C VAL A 147 -7.83 -3.41 18.54
N THR A 148 -7.86 -4.47 17.75
CA THR A 148 -8.76 -5.61 17.91
C THR A 148 -7.92 -6.89 18.06
N ALA A 149 -8.27 -7.74 19.02
CA ALA A 149 -7.68 -9.07 19.17
C ALA A 149 -8.80 -10.04 19.60
N THR A 150 -9.46 -10.67 18.63
CA THR A 150 -10.52 -11.65 18.81
C THR A 150 -10.03 -13.05 18.44
N ALA A 151 -10.88 -14.07 18.59
CA ALA A 151 -10.53 -15.43 18.13
C ALA A 151 -10.18 -15.46 16.63
N ASP A 152 -10.87 -14.66 15.82
CA ASP A 152 -10.85 -14.72 14.36
C ASP A 152 -9.84 -13.75 13.72
N GLU A 153 -9.49 -12.65 14.40
CA GLU A 153 -8.61 -11.63 13.84
C GLU A 153 -7.76 -10.89 14.88
N THR A 154 -6.62 -10.41 14.43
CA THR A 154 -5.84 -9.36 15.09
C THR A 154 -5.72 -8.18 14.15
N ALA A 155 -6.09 -6.98 14.60
CA ALA A 155 -6.10 -5.80 13.75
C ALA A 155 -5.65 -4.54 14.49
N ILE A 156 -5.11 -3.60 13.72
CA ILE A 156 -4.87 -2.22 14.16
C ILE A 156 -5.61 -1.26 13.24
N GLU A 157 -6.15 -0.22 13.83
CA GLU A 157 -6.73 0.91 13.12
C GLU A 157 -5.89 2.16 13.39
N LEU A 158 -5.31 2.68 12.32
CA LEU A 158 -4.46 3.87 12.31
C LEU A 158 -5.21 5.05 11.71
N THR A 159 -4.90 6.26 12.14
CA THR A 159 -5.56 7.48 11.62
C THR A 159 -4.55 8.57 11.33
N LEU A 160 -4.83 9.35 10.28
CA LEU A 160 -4.11 10.55 9.90
C LEU A 160 -5.12 11.63 9.53
N GLY A 161 -4.95 12.82 10.11
CA GLY A 161 -5.67 14.03 9.73
C GLY A 161 -4.75 15.02 9.01
N PRO A 162 -5.24 16.24 8.74
CA PRO A 162 -4.40 17.31 8.21
C PRO A 162 -3.17 17.54 9.11
N CYS A 163 -2.00 17.52 8.48
CA CYS A 163 -0.72 17.79 9.14
C CYS A 163 0.17 18.57 8.17
N ALA A 164 1.25 19.15 8.66
CA ALA A 164 2.11 20.02 7.87
C ALA A 164 2.62 19.36 6.58
N GLU A 165 3.01 18.08 6.67
CA GLU A 165 3.53 17.29 5.55
C GLU A 165 2.50 17.09 4.44
N VAL A 166 1.23 16.92 4.79
CA VAL A 166 0.13 16.71 3.83
C VAL A 166 -0.42 18.03 3.35
N SER A 167 -0.73 18.96 4.26
CA SER A 167 -1.37 20.24 3.94
C SER A 167 -0.52 21.15 3.04
N ALA A 168 0.79 20.97 3.06
CA ALA A 168 1.70 21.69 2.14
C ALA A 168 1.44 21.38 0.65
N TYR A 169 0.82 20.23 0.34
CA TYR A 169 0.60 19.79 -1.03
C TYR A 169 -0.86 19.50 -1.36
N THR A 170 -1.69 19.23 -0.36
CA THR A 170 -3.08 18.85 -0.52
C THR A 170 -3.93 19.68 0.42
N PRO A 171 -4.49 20.79 -0.07
CA PRO A 171 -5.41 21.59 0.73
C PRO A 171 -6.73 20.84 0.94
N GLY A 172 -7.29 20.94 2.12
CA GLY A 172 -8.58 20.36 2.49
C GLY A 172 -8.55 19.63 3.82
N ASP A 173 -9.72 19.45 4.40
CA ASP A 173 -9.92 18.75 5.65
C ASP A 173 -10.37 17.32 5.40
N PHE A 174 -9.58 16.37 5.86
CA PHE A 174 -9.82 14.95 5.68
C PHE A 174 -9.52 14.15 6.96
N VAL A 175 -10.04 12.96 7.03
CA VAL A 175 -9.61 11.93 7.98
C VAL A 175 -9.33 10.66 7.19
N LEU A 176 -8.08 10.18 7.27
CA LEU A 176 -7.73 8.83 6.87
C LEU A 176 -7.92 7.87 8.05
N THR A 177 -8.52 6.73 7.76
CA THR A 177 -8.51 5.58 8.66
C THR A 177 -7.97 4.39 7.88
N TYR A 178 -6.89 3.81 8.37
CA TYR A 178 -6.28 2.63 7.76
C TYR A 178 -6.35 1.47 8.75
N ARG A 179 -7.16 0.46 8.41
CA ARG A 179 -7.28 -0.77 9.17
C ARG A 179 -6.44 -1.86 8.52
N ILE A 180 -5.56 -2.48 9.29
CA ILE A 180 -4.72 -3.60 8.89
C ILE A 180 -5.11 -4.79 9.76
N THR A 181 -5.46 -5.91 9.12
CA THR A 181 -6.03 -7.09 9.76
C THR A 181 -5.21 -8.33 9.40
N LEU A 182 -4.88 -9.13 10.39
CA LEU A 182 -4.32 -10.47 10.26
C LEU A 182 -5.33 -11.47 10.80
N GLY A 183 -5.71 -12.47 10.01
CA GLY A 183 -6.63 -13.53 10.43
C GLY A 183 -6.91 -14.51 9.29
N ASP A 184 -7.19 -15.77 9.61
CA ASP A 184 -7.55 -16.81 8.66
C ASP A 184 -6.60 -16.91 7.45
N HIS A 185 -5.27 -16.88 7.69
CA HIS A 185 -4.22 -16.84 6.65
C HIS A 185 -4.41 -15.70 5.62
N ARG A 186 -4.90 -14.55 6.08
CA ARG A 186 -5.16 -13.37 5.24
C ARG A 186 -4.57 -12.12 5.86
N LEU A 187 -4.09 -11.25 4.99
CA LEU A 187 -3.77 -9.86 5.29
C LEU A 187 -4.86 -8.98 4.68
N GLY A 188 -5.62 -8.30 5.52
CA GLY A 188 -6.62 -7.32 5.10
C GLY A 188 -6.07 -5.90 5.21
N LEU A 189 -6.26 -5.10 4.17
CA LEU A 189 -5.88 -3.70 4.07
C LEU A 189 -7.13 -2.89 3.71
N SER A 190 -7.57 -1.98 4.57
CA SER A 190 -8.77 -1.17 4.34
C SER A 190 -8.48 0.30 4.64
N LEU A 191 -8.34 1.11 3.59
CA LEU A 191 -8.09 2.54 3.66
C LEU A 191 -9.38 3.31 3.41
N THR A 192 -9.86 4.04 4.39
CA THR A 192 -11.01 4.92 4.27
C THR A 192 -10.55 6.37 4.31
N THR A 193 -10.87 7.13 3.27
CA THR A 193 -10.75 8.59 3.22
C THR A 193 -12.13 9.20 3.46
N ARG A 194 -12.24 10.09 4.43
CA ARG A 194 -13.44 10.89 4.67
C ARG A 194 -13.13 12.37 4.47
N ASN A 195 -13.94 13.05 3.69
CA ASN A 195 -13.94 14.50 3.61
C ASN A 195 -14.68 15.07 4.83
N VAL A 196 -13.98 15.84 5.67
CA VAL A 196 -14.55 16.51 6.85
C VAL A 196 -14.58 18.03 6.68
N GLY A 197 -14.16 18.52 5.51
CA GLY A 197 -14.26 19.91 5.10
C GLY A 197 -15.60 20.22 4.45
N ASP A 198 -15.74 21.47 4.00
CA ASP A 198 -16.96 22.02 3.38
C ASP A 198 -16.89 22.11 1.84
N THR A 199 -15.74 21.75 1.26
CA THR A 199 -15.52 21.75 -0.19
C THR A 199 -15.23 20.34 -0.70
N THR A 200 -15.48 20.08 -1.99
CA THR A 200 -15.16 18.80 -2.62
C THR A 200 -13.68 18.48 -2.49
N PHE A 201 -13.34 17.35 -1.90
CA PHE A 201 -11.98 16.84 -1.76
C PHE A 201 -11.66 15.82 -2.86
N ARG A 202 -10.60 16.07 -3.63
CA ARG A 202 -10.17 15.20 -4.74
C ARG A 202 -8.82 14.60 -4.45
N TYR A 203 -8.69 13.27 -4.70
CA TYR A 203 -7.45 12.55 -4.46
C TYR A 203 -7.39 11.27 -5.29
N ARG A 204 -6.22 10.66 -5.27
CA ARG A 204 -5.94 9.32 -5.79
C ARG A 204 -5.25 8.51 -4.72
N GLU A 205 -5.37 7.19 -4.82
CA GLU A 205 -4.86 6.31 -3.78
C GLU A 205 -4.40 4.97 -4.33
N GLY A 206 -3.63 4.24 -3.54
CA GLY A 206 -3.23 2.88 -3.83
C GLY A 206 -2.39 2.27 -2.73
N TYR A 207 -2.26 0.96 -2.80
CA TYR A 207 -1.26 0.19 -2.07
C TYR A 207 -0.15 -0.20 -3.03
N HIS A 208 1.08 -0.30 -2.52
CA HIS A 208 2.23 -0.72 -3.33
C HIS A 208 2.88 -2.00 -2.74
N PRO A 209 2.16 -3.12 -2.67
CA PRO A 209 2.69 -4.33 -2.09
C PRO A 209 3.82 -4.90 -2.95
N TYR A 210 4.93 -5.20 -2.31
CA TYR A 210 6.06 -5.94 -2.85
C TYR A 210 5.92 -7.40 -2.42
N PHE A 211 5.37 -8.23 -3.28
CA PHE A 211 5.27 -9.66 -2.99
C PHE A 211 6.62 -10.34 -3.16
N ALA A 212 7.03 -11.12 -2.16
CA ALA A 212 8.19 -11.98 -2.31
C ALA A 212 7.88 -13.08 -3.33
N VAL A 213 8.79 -13.34 -4.25
CA VAL A 213 8.62 -14.35 -5.30
C VAL A 213 9.94 -15.06 -5.58
N SER A 214 9.86 -16.25 -6.16
CA SER A 214 11.05 -17.03 -6.51
C SER A 214 11.87 -16.38 -7.63
N ASP A 215 11.18 -15.84 -8.63
CA ASP A 215 11.75 -15.20 -9.81
C ASP A 215 10.62 -14.48 -10.56
N CYS A 216 10.64 -13.15 -10.58
CA CYS A 216 9.60 -12.35 -11.23
C CYS A 216 9.43 -12.65 -12.73
N TYR A 217 10.44 -13.24 -13.39
CA TYR A 217 10.37 -13.63 -14.82
C TYR A 217 9.64 -14.96 -15.07
N LYS A 218 9.25 -15.68 -14.01
CA LYS A 218 8.58 -16.99 -14.13
C LYS A 218 7.12 -16.97 -13.71
N LEU A 219 6.62 -15.82 -13.30
CA LEU A 219 5.28 -15.66 -12.78
C LEU A 219 4.22 -15.65 -13.88
N THR A 220 3.01 -16.01 -13.52
CA THR A 220 1.81 -15.74 -14.32
C THR A 220 0.82 -14.91 -13.50
N LEU A 221 0.08 -14.02 -14.18
CA LEU A 221 -0.93 -13.18 -13.59
C LEU A 221 -2.27 -13.42 -14.26
N ALA A 222 -3.27 -13.85 -13.50
CA ALA A 222 -4.64 -14.01 -13.94
C ALA A 222 -5.56 -12.96 -13.31
N GLY A 223 -6.71 -12.71 -13.96
CA GLY A 223 -7.72 -11.75 -13.52
C GLY A 223 -7.63 -10.38 -14.20
N VAL A 224 -6.70 -10.19 -15.12
CA VAL A 224 -6.54 -8.98 -15.97
C VAL A 224 -7.03 -9.17 -17.40
N ASP A 225 -7.63 -10.32 -17.71
CA ASP A 225 -8.12 -10.61 -19.06
C ASP A 225 -9.17 -9.62 -19.52
N GLY A 226 -9.03 -9.18 -20.77
CA GLY A 226 -9.88 -8.17 -21.37
C GLY A 226 -9.68 -6.75 -20.83
N CYS A 227 -8.79 -6.56 -19.84
CA CYS A 227 -8.46 -5.24 -19.34
C CYS A 227 -7.67 -4.44 -20.39
N ARG A 228 -7.98 -3.16 -20.47
CA ARG A 228 -7.09 -2.21 -21.16
C ARG A 228 -5.85 -2.02 -20.32
N TYR A 229 -4.69 -2.06 -20.96
CA TYR A 229 -3.44 -1.81 -20.25
C TYR A 229 -2.50 -0.91 -21.06
N GLU A 230 -1.62 -0.25 -20.36
CA GLU A 230 -0.53 0.56 -20.90
C GLU A 230 0.76 0.08 -20.26
N SER A 231 1.85 0.12 -21.02
CA SER A 231 3.15 -0.40 -20.59
C SER A 231 4.27 0.57 -20.95
N ASP A 232 5.22 0.77 -20.03
CA ASP A 232 6.41 1.56 -20.30
C ASP A 232 7.40 0.88 -21.27
N ARG A 233 7.21 -0.42 -21.52
CA ARG A 233 7.99 -1.19 -22.51
C ARG A 233 7.60 -0.85 -23.96
N HIS A 234 6.43 -0.31 -24.18
CA HIS A 234 5.88 0.02 -25.51
C HIS A 234 5.87 1.54 -25.74
N LEU A 235 6.99 2.22 -25.48
CA LEU A 235 7.11 3.65 -25.73
C LEU A 235 7.42 3.96 -27.22
N PRO A 236 6.74 4.95 -27.82
CA PRO A 236 5.68 5.77 -27.25
C PRO A 236 4.39 4.97 -27.03
N CYS A 237 3.75 5.14 -25.87
CA CYS A 237 2.51 4.44 -25.53
C CYS A 237 1.32 4.99 -26.34
N ASP A 238 1.29 4.76 -27.63
CA ASP A 238 0.24 5.25 -28.51
C ASP A 238 -0.91 4.26 -28.70
N VAL A 239 -0.72 3.02 -28.27
CA VAL A 239 -1.65 1.93 -28.47
C VAL A 239 -2.16 1.43 -27.12
N THR A 240 -3.46 1.45 -26.93
CA THR A 240 -4.12 0.73 -25.85
C THR A 240 -4.14 -0.74 -26.20
N HIS A 241 -3.48 -1.55 -25.40
CA HIS A 241 -3.50 -2.99 -25.53
C HIS A 241 -4.67 -3.58 -24.73
N VAL A 242 -5.19 -4.72 -25.21
CA VAL A 242 -6.10 -5.56 -24.44
C VAL A 242 -5.32 -6.80 -24.03
N TRP A 243 -5.25 -7.02 -22.72
CA TRP A 243 -4.55 -8.17 -22.17
C TRP A 243 -5.28 -9.46 -22.51
N GLN A 244 -4.54 -10.47 -22.90
CA GLN A 244 -5.00 -11.85 -23.01
C GLN A 244 -4.25 -12.69 -21.98
N GLU A 245 -4.96 -13.62 -21.33
CA GLU A 245 -4.36 -14.50 -20.35
C GLU A 245 -3.12 -15.21 -20.91
N GLY A 246 -2.05 -15.19 -20.15
CA GLY A 246 -0.78 -15.78 -20.55
C GLY A 246 0.32 -15.50 -19.53
N PRO A 247 1.53 -15.98 -19.82
CA PRO A 247 2.68 -15.62 -19.01
C PRO A 247 2.82 -14.09 -18.99
N VAL A 248 3.13 -13.57 -17.82
CA VAL A 248 3.44 -12.13 -17.69
C VAL A 248 4.52 -11.79 -18.71
N PRO A 249 4.31 -10.78 -19.57
CA PRO A 249 5.28 -10.47 -20.61
C PRO A 249 6.62 -10.08 -20.02
N GLU A 250 7.64 -10.11 -20.86
CA GLU A 250 9.02 -9.86 -20.48
C GLU A 250 9.18 -8.71 -19.48
N TRP A 251 9.39 -9.07 -18.21
CA TRP A 251 9.80 -8.13 -17.17
C TRP A 251 11.30 -7.78 -17.36
N PRO A 252 11.79 -6.67 -16.89
CA PRO A 252 11.22 -5.68 -15.98
C PRO A 252 10.39 -4.61 -16.67
N GLY A 253 9.54 -3.92 -15.90
CA GLY A 253 8.76 -2.79 -16.37
C GLY A 253 7.55 -2.47 -15.49
N CYS A 254 6.76 -1.53 -15.96
CA CYS A 254 5.53 -1.08 -15.33
C CYS A 254 4.37 -1.26 -16.31
N ASP A 255 3.35 -1.99 -15.88
CA ASP A 255 2.09 -2.12 -16.59
C ASP A 255 0.94 -1.55 -15.77
N LEU A 256 0.05 -0.84 -16.44
CA LEU A 256 -1.07 -0.14 -15.85
C LEU A 256 -2.36 -0.72 -16.40
N PHE A 257 -3.12 -1.43 -15.57
CA PHE A 257 -4.37 -2.07 -15.96
C PHE A 257 -5.56 -1.27 -15.47
N ARG A 258 -6.57 -1.14 -16.33
CA ARG A 258 -7.80 -0.45 -16.05
C ARG A 258 -8.96 -1.42 -16.08
N PHE A 259 -9.54 -1.68 -14.92
CA PHE A 259 -10.69 -2.58 -14.80
C PHE A 259 -12.02 -1.91 -15.15
N GLY A 260 -12.15 -0.62 -14.88
CA GLY A 260 -13.40 0.12 -15.05
C GLY A 260 -14.55 -0.33 -14.13
N LYS A 261 -14.25 -1.19 -13.14
CA LYS A 261 -15.18 -1.70 -12.11
C LYS A 261 -14.51 -1.68 -10.75
N GLU A 262 -15.29 -1.54 -9.69
CA GLU A 262 -14.79 -1.39 -8.32
C GLU A 262 -14.49 -2.71 -7.59
N ARG A 263 -14.51 -3.82 -8.30
CA ARG A 263 -14.16 -5.13 -7.71
C ARG A 263 -13.34 -5.94 -8.68
N SER A 264 -12.20 -6.42 -8.20
CA SER A 264 -11.29 -7.29 -8.95
C SER A 264 -10.77 -8.43 -8.08
N VAL A 265 -10.41 -9.53 -8.72
CA VAL A 265 -9.66 -10.62 -8.11
C VAL A 265 -8.49 -10.93 -9.04
N LEU A 266 -7.29 -10.86 -8.48
CA LEU A 266 -6.05 -11.16 -9.18
C LEU A 266 -5.38 -12.36 -8.55
N THR A 267 -4.77 -13.20 -9.37
CA THR A 267 -4.00 -14.35 -8.92
C THR A 267 -2.62 -14.31 -9.53
N LEU A 268 -1.60 -14.16 -8.69
CA LEU A 268 -0.21 -14.28 -9.05
C LEU A 268 0.26 -15.69 -8.74
N THR A 269 0.64 -16.45 -9.76
CA THR A 269 1.13 -17.81 -9.62
C THR A 269 2.65 -17.83 -9.70
N ASP A 270 3.28 -18.37 -8.66
CA ASP A 270 4.70 -18.69 -8.61
C ASP A 270 4.90 -20.20 -8.76
N PRO A 271 5.27 -20.68 -9.95
CA PRO A 271 5.38 -22.12 -10.21
C PRO A 271 6.58 -22.77 -9.51
N VAL A 272 7.61 -21.98 -9.15
CA VAL A 272 8.81 -22.48 -8.48
C VAL A 272 8.55 -22.72 -7.00
N TRP A 273 7.93 -21.75 -6.32
CA TRP A 273 7.50 -21.89 -4.92
C TRP A 273 6.16 -22.61 -4.78
N LYS A 274 5.54 -23.01 -5.89
CA LYS A 274 4.29 -23.78 -5.93
C LYS A 274 3.17 -23.12 -5.14
N ARG A 275 3.04 -21.80 -5.27
CA ARG A 275 2.01 -21.03 -4.56
C ARG A 275 1.31 -20.02 -5.46
N GLU A 276 0.13 -19.65 -5.05
CA GLU A 276 -0.65 -18.54 -5.61
C GLU A 276 -0.85 -17.49 -4.54
N ILE A 277 -0.61 -16.22 -4.90
CA ILE A 277 -0.98 -15.05 -4.10
C ILE A 277 -2.25 -14.49 -4.72
N VAL A 278 -3.32 -14.43 -3.94
CA VAL A 278 -4.64 -13.97 -4.40
C VAL A 278 -4.96 -12.64 -3.75
N LEU A 279 -5.25 -11.64 -4.58
CA LEU A 279 -5.70 -10.32 -4.16
C LEU A 279 -7.16 -10.14 -4.53
N SER A 280 -8.01 -9.85 -3.54
CA SER A 280 -9.41 -9.47 -3.75
C SER A 280 -9.56 -8.01 -3.36
N THR A 281 -9.87 -7.14 -4.34
CA THR A 281 -9.96 -5.69 -4.14
C THR A 281 -11.38 -5.19 -4.34
N THR A 282 -11.79 -4.24 -3.51
CA THR A 282 -13.05 -3.48 -3.62
C THR A 282 -12.73 -1.98 -3.49
N GLY A 283 -13.43 -1.13 -4.23
CA GLY A 283 -13.21 0.32 -4.25
C GLY A 283 -12.03 0.78 -5.12
N GLY A 284 -11.23 -0.16 -5.65
CA GLY A 284 -10.15 0.13 -6.60
C GLY A 284 -10.57 -0.20 -8.03
N ARG A 285 -10.29 0.71 -8.96
CA ARG A 285 -10.65 0.58 -10.40
C ARG A 285 -9.47 0.26 -11.28
N ASP A 286 -8.26 0.37 -10.74
CA ASP A 286 -7.01 0.24 -11.47
C ASP A 286 -6.05 -0.67 -10.73
N VAL A 287 -5.09 -1.22 -11.46
CA VAL A 287 -3.96 -1.96 -10.90
C VAL A 287 -2.69 -1.57 -11.65
N VAL A 288 -1.62 -1.35 -10.91
CA VAL A 288 -0.27 -1.25 -11.44
C VAL A 288 0.47 -2.54 -11.14
N THR A 289 1.27 -3.02 -12.09
CA THR A 289 2.27 -4.05 -11.82
C THR A 289 3.66 -3.52 -12.13
N TRP A 290 4.62 -3.85 -11.28
CA TRP A 290 5.96 -3.32 -11.42
C TRP A 290 7.02 -4.24 -10.85
N CYS A 291 8.18 -4.27 -11.51
CA CYS A 291 9.44 -4.71 -10.92
C CYS A 291 10.61 -3.90 -11.53
N GLN A 292 11.66 -3.74 -10.75
CA GLN A 292 12.86 -2.98 -11.12
C GLN A 292 13.76 -3.79 -12.04
N ASP A 293 14.33 -3.13 -13.05
CA ASP A 293 15.42 -3.73 -13.82
C ASP A 293 16.77 -3.66 -13.08
N VAL A 294 17.66 -4.59 -13.41
CA VAL A 294 19.01 -4.66 -12.83
C VAL A 294 19.82 -3.39 -13.12
N LYS A 295 19.64 -2.77 -14.29
CA LYS A 295 20.33 -1.54 -14.68
C LYS A 295 19.85 -0.35 -13.86
N GLY A 296 18.56 -0.28 -13.56
CA GLY A 296 17.97 0.73 -12.69
C GLY A 296 18.50 0.61 -11.26
N ALA A 297 18.51 -0.59 -10.70
CA ALA A 297 19.06 -0.86 -9.36
C ALA A 297 20.56 -0.54 -9.25
N SER A 298 21.32 -0.84 -10.29
CA SER A 298 22.77 -0.58 -10.34
C SER A 298 23.13 0.92 -10.27
N LYS A 299 22.17 1.82 -10.49
CA LYS A 299 22.38 3.27 -10.36
C LYS A 299 22.39 3.76 -8.90
N GLY A 300 22.17 2.86 -7.92
CA GLY A 300 22.24 3.17 -6.50
C GLY A 300 21.17 4.14 -5.99
N THR A 301 20.08 4.32 -6.74
CA THR A 301 18.99 5.24 -6.37
C THR A 301 17.93 4.59 -5.49
N MET A 302 18.09 3.30 -5.18
CA MET A 302 17.10 2.49 -4.49
C MET A 302 17.75 1.65 -3.40
N ASN A 303 17.00 1.29 -2.36
CA ASN A 303 17.43 0.36 -1.31
C ASN A 303 17.32 -1.12 -1.72
N ILE A 304 17.11 -1.41 -3.00
CA ILE A 304 17.11 -2.76 -3.59
C ILE A 304 18.45 -2.99 -4.28
N ARG A 305 19.14 -4.06 -3.95
CA ARG A 305 20.37 -4.46 -4.62
C ARG A 305 20.07 -5.07 -5.98
N PRO A 306 21.00 -4.98 -6.96
CA PRO A 306 20.79 -5.55 -8.29
C PRO A 306 20.42 -7.04 -8.28
N GLU A 307 20.97 -7.82 -7.35
CA GLU A 307 20.67 -9.24 -7.20
C GLU A 307 19.26 -9.53 -6.63
N GLU A 308 18.61 -8.53 -6.04
CA GLU A 308 17.27 -8.66 -5.46
C GLU A 308 16.15 -8.30 -6.44
N CYS A 309 16.47 -7.77 -7.63
CA CYS A 309 15.48 -7.31 -8.60
C CYS A 309 14.54 -8.41 -9.09
N ARG A 310 14.91 -9.68 -8.91
CA ARG A 310 14.10 -10.84 -9.30
C ARG A 310 13.29 -11.42 -8.14
N ASP A 311 13.56 -11.00 -6.91
CA ASP A 311 13.02 -11.60 -5.69
C ASP A 311 11.64 -11.03 -5.30
N TYR A 312 11.12 -10.06 -6.06
CA TYR A 312 9.82 -9.46 -5.79
C TYR A 312 9.05 -9.12 -7.06
N PHE A 313 7.74 -8.94 -6.87
CA PHE A 313 6.81 -8.45 -7.87
C PHE A 313 5.73 -7.61 -7.21
N CYS A 314 5.48 -6.41 -7.76
CA CYS A 314 4.45 -5.52 -7.24
C CYS A 314 3.13 -5.71 -8.01
N ILE A 315 2.03 -5.79 -7.27
CA ILE A 315 0.67 -5.68 -7.78
C ILE A 315 -0.04 -4.64 -6.92
N GLU A 316 -0.39 -3.51 -7.49
CA GLU A 316 -0.74 -2.29 -6.79
C GLU A 316 -2.21 -1.92 -7.03
N PRO A 317 -3.15 -2.43 -6.21
CA PRO A 317 -4.55 -2.01 -6.27
C PRO A 317 -4.67 -0.51 -6.01
N SER A 318 -5.42 0.20 -6.85
CA SER A 318 -5.41 1.66 -6.83
C SER A 318 -6.59 2.32 -7.53
N ASN A 319 -6.66 3.65 -7.38
CA ASN A 319 -7.40 4.59 -8.17
C ASN A 319 -6.41 5.65 -8.70
N PHE A 320 -5.62 5.32 -9.73
CA PHE A 320 -4.52 6.18 -10.17
C PHE A 320 -4.80 6.92 -11.48
N TYR A 321 -5.64 6.39 -12.38
CA TYR A 321 -6.02 7.10 -13.60
C TYR A 321 -6.83 8.37 -13.29
N ARG A 322 -6.78 9.34 -14.20
CA ARG A 322 -7.57 10.58 -14.05
C ARG A 322 -9.06 10.28 -13.92
N GLU A 323 -9.54 9.31 -14.65
CA GLU A 323 -10.94 8.90 -14.66
C GLU A 323 -11.31 8.07 -13.42
N SER A 324 -10.33 7.59 -12.68
CA SER A 324 -10.51 6.87 -11.41
C SER A 324 -10.28 7.77 -10.18
N GLU A 325 -9.98 9.08 -10.40
CA GLU A 325 -9.84 10.04 -9.31
C GLU A 325 -11.10 10.06 -8.45
N ILE A 326 -10.91 9.99 -7.14
CA ILE A 326 -12.00 10.05 -6.18
C ILE A 326 -12.32 11.50 -5.88
N ALA A 327 -13.61 11.86 -5.93
CA ALA A 327 -14.12 13.15 -5.52
C ALA A 327 -15.16 12.92 -4.41
N LEU A 328 -14.90 13.46 -3.23
CA LEU A 328 -15.78 13.35 -2.06
C LEU A 328 -16.39 14.71 -1.77
N GLU A 329 -17.71 14.79 -1.74
CA GLU A 329 -18.41 15.94 -1.21
C GLU A 329 -18.29 15.99 0.33
N SER A 330 -18.68 17.11 0.93
CA SER A 330 -18.62 17.26 2.39
C SER A 330 -19.32 16.12 3.12
N GLY A 331 -18.61 15.48 4.05
CA GLY A 331 -19.09 14.36 4.85
C GLY A 331 -19.02 12.99 4.17
N GLU A 332 -18.75 12.92 2.86
CA GLU A 332 -18.64 11.65 2.15
C GLU A 332 -17.35 10.90 2.46
N SER A 333 -17.36 9.61 2.20
CA SER A 333 -16.23 8.70 2.39
C SER A 333 -16.10 7.72 1.23
N HIS A 334 -14.86 7.32 0.95
CA HIS A 334 -14.55 6.21 0.07
C HIS A 334 -13.60 5.24 0.76
N THR A 335 -13.72 3.95 0.46
CA THR A 335 -12.84 2.90 1.01
C THR A 335 -12.24 2.07 -0.11
N LEU A 336 -10.92 2.02 -0.14
CA LEU A 336 -10.15 1.04 -0.89
C LEU A 336 -9.83 -0.13 0.05
N GLU A 337 -10.34 -1.31 -0.30
CA GLU A 337 -10.12 -2.53 0.48
C GLU A 337 -9.42 -3.59 -0.37
N THR A 338 -8.41 -4.25 0.18
CA THR A 338 -7.73 -5.39 -0.45
C THR A 338 -7.48 -6.47 0.58
N VAL A 339 -7.93 -7.68 0.27
CA VAL A 339 -7.63 -8.89 1.04
C VAL A 339 -6.64 -9.74 0.26
N ILE A 340 -5.54 -10.09 0.90
CA ILE A 340 -4.44 -10.86 0.34
C ILE A 340 -4.35 -12.20 1.05
N SER A 341 -4.31 -13.28 0.29
CA SER A 341 -4.13 -14.65 0.81
C SER A 341 -3.13 -15.44 -0.03
N VAL A 342 -2.58 -16.49 0.56
CA VAL A 342 -1.68 -17.44 -0.12
C VAL A 342 -2.31 -18.82 -0.11
N ARG A 343 -2.18 -19.53 -1.21
CA ARG A 343 -2.60 -20.93 -1.30
C ARG A 343 -1.61 -21.74 -2.17
N PRO A 344 -1.46 -23.04 -1.95
CA PRO A 344 -0.65 -23.87 -2.83
C PRO A 344 -1.26 -23.91 -4.24
N THR A 345 -0.39 -24.02 -5.27
CA THR A 345 -0.85 -24.32 -6.63
C THR A 345 -1.48 -25.70 -6.66
N LYS A 346 -2.51 -25.84 -7.49
CA LYS A 346 -3.17 -27.13 -7.70
C LYS A 346 -2.29 -28.10 -8.49
#